data_f041ed7cc70e05cd55a44ace55a47fec
#
_entry.id   f041ed7cc70e05cd55a44ace55a47fec
#
_cell.length_a   1.000
_cell.length_b   1.000
_cell.length_c   1.000
_cell.angle_alpha   90.00
_cell.angle_beta   90.00
_cell.angle_gamma   90.00
#
_symmetry.space_group_name_H-M   'P 1'
#
loop_
_entity.id
_entity.type
_entity.pdbx_description
1 polymer ?
#
loop_
_entity_poly.entity_id
_entity_poly.type
_entity_poly.pdbx_seq_one_letter_code
_entity_poly.pdbx_strand_id
1 'polypeptide(L)'
;GVLAQDAFAPARAKLTDDFLAHIGEHLTTQPSDALALAETGTLTVTVESAEPLTAAALDALTDTLTRAYGHVTCMTTVRPELIGGICLRIGDTHYDGTLRHALDLLEQDAANSVLHTTDEQPDLADCIRAKLADTHVAIDVFQSGVVTSLSDGICRIRGLADVMAGELLAFDGTLRGMV
;
A
#
# COMPACT_ATOMS: atom_id res chain seq x y z
N GLY A 1 -21.83 13.94 -12.38
CA GLY A 1 -20.74 13.37 -11.55
C GLY A 1 -21.16 12.20 -10.65
N VAL A 2 -22.46 11.97 -10.39
CA VAL A 2 -22.91 10.96 -9.42
C VAL A 2 -22.99 9.54 -10.02
N LEU A 3 -23.13 9.41 -11.33
CA LEU A 3 -23.32 8.10 -11.98
C LEU A 3 -22.03 7.25 -12.16
N ALA A 4 -20.86 7.85 -11.96
CA ALA A 4 -19.60 7.11 -12.09
C ALA A 4 -19.17 6.41 -10.79
N GLN A 5 -19.68 6.84 -9.64
CA GLN A 5 -19.31 6.27 -8.33
C GLN A 5 -19.94 4.90 -8.10
N ASP A 6 -21.17 4.67 -8.58
CA ASP A 6 -21.87 3.40 -8.40
C ASP A 6 -21.31 2.24 -9.26
N ALA A 7 -20.70 2.54 -10.39
CA ALA A 7 -20.16 1.51 -11.30
C ALA A 7 -18.94 0.76 -10.71
N PHE A 8 -18.21 1.37 -9.78
CA PHE A 8 -17.02 0.80 -9.17
C PHE A 8 -17.26 0.19 -7.77
N ALA A 9 -18.43 0.35 -7.20
CA ALA A 9 -18.74 -0.15 -5.86
C ALA A 9 -18.48 -1.67 -5.68
N PRO A 10 -18.93 -2.57 -6.62
CA PRO A 10 -18.63 -4.00 -6.48
C PRO A 10 -17.13 -4.32 -6.60
N ALA A 11 -16.40 -3.57 -7.42
CA ALA A 11 -14.94 -3.75 -7.54
C ALA A 11 -14.22 -3.33 -6.26
N ARG A 12 -14.65 -2.24 -5.62
CA ARG A 12 -14.07 -1.76 -4.36
C ARG A 12 -14.29 -2.74 -3.21
N ALA A 13 -15.50 -3.30 -3.09
CA ALA A 13 -15.80 -4.32 -2.08
C ALA A 13 -14.92 -5.55 -2.27
N LYS A 14 -14.78 -6.03 -3.52
CA LYS A 14 -13.91 -7.16 -3.84
C LYS A 14 -12.45 -6.89 -3.48
N LEU A 15 -11.92 -5.69 -3.77
CA LEU A 15 -10.55 -5.30 -3.42
C LEU A 15 -10.32 -5.36 -1.91
N THR A 16 -11.28 -4.91 -1.13
CA THR A 16 -11.25 -4.97 0.33
C THR A 16 -11.23 -6.41 0.83
N ASP A 17 -12.11 -7.27 0.29
CA ASP A 17 -12.20 -8.68 0.66
C ASP A 17 -10.93 -9.45 0.25
N ASP A 18 -10.40 -9.22 -0.94
CA ASP A 18 -9.15 -9.81 -1.45
C ASP A 18 -7.96 -9.39 -0.57
N PHE A 19 -7.88 -8.11 -0.18
CA PHE A 19 -6.86 -7.64 0.75
C PHE A 19 -6.91 -8.37 2.07
N LEU A 20 -8.10 -8.46 2.68
CA LEU A 20 -8.29 -9.14 3.97
C LEU A 20 -7.94 -10.64 3.91
N ALA A 21 -8.19 -11.28 2.78
CA ALA A 21 -7.86 -12.69 2.58
C ALA A 21 -6.34 -12.95 2.51
N HIS A 22 -5.58 -12.04 1.90
CA HIS A 22 -4.16 -12.25 1.62
C HIS A 22 -3.21 -11.58 2.61
N ILE A 23 -3.67 -10.54 3.32
CA ILE A 23 -2.80 -9.81 4.26
C ILE A 23 -2.18 -10.72 5.33
N GLY A 24 -2.88 -11.75 5.77
CA GLY A 24 -2.38 -12.71 6.75
C GLY A 24 -1.12 -13.45 6.30
N GLU A 25 -0.99 -13.75 5.02
CA GLU A 25 0.20 -14.39 4.45
C GLU A 25 1.39 -13.45 4.45
N HIS A 26 1.17 -12.18 4.07
CA HIS A 26 2.22 -11.16 4.06
C HIS A 26 2.74 -10.85 5.47
N LEU A 27 1.86 -10.77 6.46
CA LEU A 27 2.24 -10.54 7.86
C LEU A 27 3.07 -11.68 8.46
N THR A 28 2.89 -12.91 7.98
CA THR A 28 3.67 -14.07 8.44
C THR A 28 5.01 -14.21 7.71
N THR A 29 5.09 -13.78 6.47
CA THR A 29 6.28 -13.95 5.63
C THR A 29 7.32 -12.86 5.86
N GLN A 30 6.87 -11.65 6.17
CA GLN A 30 7.74 -10.51 6.47
C GLN A 30 7.36 -9.95 7.86
N PRO A 31 7.89 -10.52 8.94
CA PRO A 31 7.73 -9.91 10.25
C PRO A 31 8.42 -8.54 10.23
N SER A 32 7.61 -7.49 10.18
CA SER A 32 8.12 -6.12 10.34
C SER A 32 8.71 -5.95 11.74
N ASP A 33 9.61 -4.97 11.94
CA ASP A 33 10.12 -4.55 13.26
C ASP A 33 9.02 -4.21 14.28
N ALA A 34 7.77 -4.24 13.86
CA ALA A 34 6.58 -4.14 14.70
C ALA A 34 6.54 -5.20 15.81
N LEU A 35 7.21 -6.36 15.65
CA LEU A 35 7.38 -7.33 16.75
C LEU A 35 8.14 -6.73 17.92
N ALA A 36 9.20 -5.96 17.67
CA ALA A 36 9.94 -5.27 18.73
C ALA A 36 9.11 -4.17 19.40
N LEU A 37 8.20 -3.53 18.67
CA LEU A 37 7.26 -2.53 19.22
C LEU A 37 6.12 -3.21 20.01
N ALA A 38 5.68 -4.40 19.61
CA ALA A 38 4.65 -5.16 20.30
C ALA A 38 5.11 -5.68 21.69
N GLU A 39 6.40 -5.96 21.86
CA GLU A 39 6.98 -6.38 23.15
C GLU A 39 6.94 -5.27 24.22
N THR A 40 6.84 -4.00 23.82
CA THR A 40 6.85 -2.84 24.72
C THR A 40 5.46 -2.27 25.04
N GLY A 41 4.38 -2.77 24.41
CA GLY A 41 3.03 -2.27 24.63
C GLY A 41 2.03 -2.65 23.55
N THR A 42 1.01 -1.80 23.38
CA THR A 42 -0.01 -1.97 22.34
C THR A 42 0.50 -1.41 21.02
N LEU A 43 0.52 -2.25 19.98
CA LEU A 43 0.88 -1.82 18.63
C LEU A 43 -0.25 -0.98 18.02
N THR A 44 0.07 0.24 17.57
CA THR A 44 -0.89 1.06 16.84
C THR A 44 -0.71 0.83 15.34
N VAL A 45 -1.79 0.42 14.71
CA VAL A 45 -1.87 0.18 13.25
C VAL A 45 -2.78 1.21 12.62
N THR A 46 -2.30 1.89 11.60
CA THR A 46 -3.13 2.82 10.83
C THR A 46 -3.70 2.10 9.62
N VAL A 47 -5.02 2.18 9.45
CA VAL A 47 -5.77 1.58 8.36
C VAL A 47 -6.37 2.70 7.53
N GLU A 48 -5.92 2.86 6.30
CA GLU A 48 -6.46 3.83 5.36
C GLU A 48 -7.31 3.11 4.31
N SER A 49 -8.50 3.61 4.04
CA SER A 49 -9.43 3.03 3.06
C SER A 49 -10.14 4.11 2.26
N ALA A 50 -10.53 3.79 1.03
CA ALA A 50 -11.26 4.73 0.18
C ALA A 50 -12.67 5.04 0.69
N GLU A 51 -13.28 4.08 1.39
CA GLU A 51 -14.62 4.16 1.98
C GLU A 51 -14.60 3.66 3.43
N PRO A 52 -15.56 4.04 4.27
CA PRO A 52 -15.65 3.51 5.61
C PRO A 52 -15.73 1.99 5.60
N LEU A 53 -14.85 1.32 6.33
CA LEU A 53 -14.86 -0.13 6.47
C LEU A 53 -16.11 -0.58 7.24
N THR A 54 -16.66 -1.70 6.83
CA THR A 54 -17.74 -2.36 7.59
C THR A 54 -17.21 -2.89 8.92
N ALA A 55 -18.07 -2.99 9.92
CA ALA A 55 -17.68 -3.57 11.22
C ALA A 55 -17.07 -4.98 11.05
N ALA A 56 -17.66 -5.80 10.19
CA ALA A 56 -17.16 -7.15 9.91
C ALA A 56 -15.75 -7.15 9.28
N ALA A 57 -15.47 -6.23 8.35
CA ALA A 57 -14.16 -6.08 7.74
C ALA A 57 -13.10 -5.61 8.76
N LEU A 58 -13.48 -4.67 9.63
CA LEU A 58 -12.60 -4.18 10.69
C LEU A 58 -12.31 -5.25 11.74
N ASP A 59 -13.31 -6.02 12.14
CA ASP A 59 -13.16 -7.14 13.07
C ASP A 59 -12.23 -8.22 12.49
N ALA A 60 -12.43 -8.62 11.23
CA ALA A 60 -11.59 -9.59 10.53
C ALA A 60 -10.13 -9.13 10.43
N LEU A 61 -9.92 -7.85 10.12
CA LEU A 61 -8.57 -7.25 10.07
C LEU A 61 -7.93 -7.23 11.46
N THR A 62 -8.67 -6.80 12.46
CA THR A 62 -8.18 -6.74 13.86
C THR A 62 -7.84 -8.12 14.39
N ASP A 63 -8.64 -9.14 14.09
CA ASP A 63 -8.37 -10.53 14.46
C ASP A 63 -7.09 -11.05 13.80
N THR A 64 -6.90 -10.76 12.51
CA THR A 64 -5.69 -11.16 11.78
C THR A 64 -4.45 -10.49 12.35
N LEU A 65 -4.51 -9.20 12.62
CA LEU A 65 -3.42 -8.43 13.22
C LEU A 65 -3.13 -8.88 14.66
N THR A 66 -4.16 -9.14 15.45
CA THR A 66 -4.02 -9.62 16.84
C THR A 66 -3.38 -11.00 16.86
N ARG A 67 -3.69 -11.86 15.90
CA ARG A 67 -3.07 -13.18 15.76
C ARG A 67 -1.59 -13.07 15.39
N ALA A 68 -1.20 -12.09 14.59
CA ALA A 68 0.18 -11.88 14.17
C ALA A 68 1.03 -11.17 15.23
N TYR A 69 0.48 -10.16 15.90
CA TYR A 69 1.24 -9.22 16.74
C TYR A 69 0.77 -9.10 18.20
N GLY A 70 -0.29 -9.78 18.59
CA GLY A 70 -0.84 -9.70 19.94
C GLY A 70 -1.77 -8.50 20.13
N HIS A 71 -1.47 -7.62 21.10
CA HIS A 71 -2.33 -6.46 21.38
C HIS A 71 -2.16 -5.34 20.34
N VAL A 72 -3.20 -5.15 19.52
CA VAL A 72 -3.23 -4.17 18.44
C VAL A 72 -4.36 -3.18 18.64
N THR A 73 -4.10 -1.91 18.35
CA THR A 73 -5.12 -0.86 18.23
C THR A 73 -5.16 -0.36 16.79
N CYS A 74 -6.29 -0.55 16.13
CA CYS A 74 -6.50 -0.06 14.76
C CYS A 74 -7.05 1.36 14.77
N MET A 75 -6.35 2.27 14.07
CA MET A 75 -6.83 3.63 13.78
C MET A 75 -7.26 3.68 12.31
N THR A 76 -8.55 3.93 12.06
CA THR A 76 -9.09 3.97 10.70
C THR A 76 -9.17 5.40 10.19
N THR A 77 -8.77 5.61 8.95
CA THR A 77 -8.88 6.90 8.24
C THR A 77 -9.46 6.68 6.86
N VAL A 78 -10.49 7.46 6.50
CA VAL A 78 -11.07 7.39 5.15
C VAL A 78 -10.37 8.38 4.24
N ARG A 79 -9.83 7.86 3.13
CA ARG A 79 -9.11 8.62 2.11
C ARG A 79 -9.67 8.29 0.72
N PRO A 80 -10.63 9.07 0.22
CA PRO A 80 -11.24 8.84 -1.09
C PRO A 80 -10.24 8.84 -2.26
N GLU A 81 -9.07 9.46 -2.06
CA GLU A 81 -7.99 9.52 -3.05
C GLU A 81 -7.41 8.14 -3.40
N LEU A 82 -7.58 7.16 -2.52
CA LEU A 82 -7.15 5.77 -2.74
C LEU A 82 -7.99 5.04 -3.80
N ILE A 83 -9.14 5.61 -4.18
CA ILE A 83 -10.09 5.12 -5.19
C ILE A 83 -10.78 3.82 -4.76
N GLY A 84 -10.06 2.86 -4.17
CA GLY A 84 -10.55 1.58 -3.65
C GLY A 84 -9.44 0.80 -2.97
N GLY A 85 -9.80 -0.24 -2.21
CA GLY A 85 -8.87 -1.08 -1.45
C GLY A 85 -8.47 -0.48 -0.11
N ILE A 86 -7.45 -1.08 0.50
CA ILE A 86 -6.94 -0.74 1.84
C ILE A 86 -5.42 -0.56 1.76
N CYS A 87 -4.92 0.45 2.47
CA CYS A 87 -3.52 0.59 2.83
C CYS A 87 -3.38 0.42 4.34
N LEU A 88 -2.53 -0.50 4.75
CA LEU A 88 -2.23 -0.80 6.15
C LEU A 88 -0.83 -0.32 6.47
N ARG A 89 -0.69 0.44 7.54
CA ARG A 89 0.61 0.91 8.02
C ARG A 89 0.90 0.39 9.41
N ILE A 90 2.01 -0.33 9.53
CA ILE A 90 2.48 -0.93 10.78
C ILE A 90 3.91 -0.42 11.02
N GLY A 91 4.08 0.53 11.95
CA GLY A 91 5.36 1.20 12.13
C GLY A 91 5.79 1.92 10.85
N ASP A 92 6.93 1.50 10.29
CA ASP A 92 7.51 2.06 9.06
C ASP A 92 7.14 1.24 7.80
N THR A 93 6.49 0.09 7.96
CA THR A 93 6.09 -0.80 6.87
C THR A 93 4.66 -0.50 6.41
N HIS A 94 4.49 -0.39 5.10
CA HIS A 94 3.22 -0.20 4.42
C HIS A 94 2.86 -1.45 3.63
N TYR A 95 1.61 -1.87 3.76
CA TYR A 95 0.99 -2.92 2.96
C TYR A 95 -0.10 -2.25 2.12
N ASP A 96 0.19 -2.01 0.86
CA ASP A 96 -0.68 -1.25 -0.04
C ASP A 96 -1.40 -2.20 -1.00
N GLY A 97 -2.71 -2.33 -0.84
CA GLY A 97 -3.62 -3.02 -1.74
C GLY A 97 -4.63 -2.04 -2.36
N THR A 98 -4.22 -0.79 -2.58
CA THR A 98 -5.12 0.23 -3.14
C THR A 98 -5.09 0.24 -4.66
N LEU A 99 -6.22 0.60 -5.25
CA LEU A 99 -6.32 0.77 -6.69
C LEU A 99 -5.46 1.94 -7.19
N ARG A 100 -5.29 2.97 -6.36
CA ARG A 100 -4.41 4.10 -6.67
C ARG A 100 -2.98 3.64 -6.92
N HIS A 101 -2.43 2.85 -6.00
CA HIS A 101 -1.07 2.32 -6.13
C HIS A 101 -0.92 1.44 -7.37
N ALA A 102 -1.90 0.56 -7.63
CA ALA A 102 -1.90 -0.28 -8.82
C ALA A 102 -1.91 0.53 -10.13
N LEU A 103 -2.62 1.66 -10.17
CA LEU A 103 -2.62 2.57 -11.32
C LEU A 103 -1.29 3.32 -11.47
N ASP A 104 -0.70 3.78 -10.37
CA ASP A 104 0.59 4.47 -10.38
C ASP A 104 1.71 3.54 -10.91
N LEU A 105 1.69 2.25 -10.54
CA LEU A 105 2.61 1.24 -11.11
C LEU A 105 2.41 1.04 -12.61
N LEU A 106 1.16 1.00 -13.07
CA LEU A 106 0.85 0.88 -14.51
C LEU A 106 1.33 2.09 -15.31
N GLU A 107 1.19 3.29 -14.77
CA GLU A 107 1.70 4.51 -15.41
C GLU A 107 3.23 4.48 -15.52
N GLN A 108 3.93 3.98 -14.49
CA GLN A 108 5.39 3.83 -14.51
C GLN A 108 5.84 2.79 -15.54
N ASP A 109 5.16 1.63 -15.61
CA ASP A 109 5.45 0.60 -16.59
C ASP A 109 5.18 1.08 -18.02
N ALA A 110 4.11 1.82 -18.25
CA ALA A 110 3.80 2.42 -19.54
C ALA A 110 4.85 3.46 -19.95
N ALA A 111 5.28 4.31 -19.03
CA ALA A 111 6.33 5.29 -19.28
C ALA A 111 7.69 4.64 -19.62
N ASN A 112 8.01 3.51 -19.00
CA ASN A 112 9.22 2.74 -19.29
C ASN A 112 9.10 1.94 -20.62
N SER A 113 7.90 1.53 -21.00
CA SER A 113 7.64 0.76 -22.23
C SER A 113 7.63 1.61 -23.50
N VAL A 114 7.41 2.92 -23.40
CA VAL A 114 7.42 3.85 -24.56
C VAL A 114 8.79 3.94 -25.24
N LEU A 115 9.84 3.42 -24.64
CA LEU A 115 11.16 3.31 -25.31
C LEU A 115 11.29 2.13 -26.30
N HIS A 116 10.31 1.24 -26.37
CA HIS A 116 10.36 0.07 -27.26
C HIS A 116 8.96 -0.36 -27.75
N THR A 117 8.29 0.40 -28.60
CA THR A 117 7.52 -0.22 -29.70
C THR A 117 6.65 0.75 -30.48
N THR A 118 6.77 0.63 -31.75
CA THR A 118 5.96 1.11 -32.85
C THR A 118 4.61 0.36 -32.89
N ASP A 119 3.52 1.11 -33.15
CA ASP A 119 2.21 0.66 -33.61
C ASP A 119 1.40 -0.40 -32.80
N GLU A 120 0.22 0.06 -32.45
CA GLU A 120 -0.91 -0.53 -31.71
C GLU A 120 -0.85 -0.29 -30.21
N GLN A 121 -1.23 0.94 -29.81
CA GLN A 121 -1.61 1.22 -28.42
C GLN A 121 -2.99 0.61 -28.16
N PRO A 122 -3.10 -0.43 -27.31
CA PRO A 122 -4.40 -0.79 -26.77
C PRO A 122 -4.92 0.41 -25.97
N ASP A 123 -6.21 0.71 -26.09
CA ASP A 123 -6.85 1.78 -25.36
C ASP A 123 -6.54 1.61 -23.86
N LEU A 124 -5.93 2.62 -23.25
CA LEU A 124 -5.58 2.61 -21.82
C LEU A 124 -6.79 2.23 -20.95
N ALA A 125 -7.99 2.63 -21.38
CA ALA A 125 -9.24 2.28 -20.73
C ALA A 125 -9.53 0.77 -20.79
N ASP A 126 -9.19 0.10 -21.86
CA ASP A 126 -9.36 -1.36 -22.00
C ASP A 126 -8.29 -2.14 -21.24
N CYS A 127 -7.05 -1.65 -21.18
CA CYS A 127 -6.02 -2.20 -20.30
C CYS A 127 -6.40 -2.09 -18.83
N ILE A 128 -6.93 -0.94 -18.42
CA ILE A 128 -7.41 -0.72 -17.05
C ILE A 128 -8.61 -1.64 -16.76
N ARG A 129 -9.56 -1.77 -17.69
CA ARG A 129 -10.71 -2.68 -17.53
C ARG A 129 -10.30 -4.15 -17.45
N ALA A 130 -9.37 -4.59 -18.30
CA ALA A 130 -8.86 -5.96 -18.29
C ALA A 130 -8.13 -6.26 -16.97
N LYS A 131 -7.29 -5.35 -16.50
CA LYS A 131 -6.63 -5.48 -15.18
C LYS A 131 -7.61 -5.43 -14.01
N LEU A 132 -8.64 -4.57 -14.05
CA LEU A 132 -9.70 -4.53 -13.03
C LEU A 132 -10.57 -5.79 -13.03
N ALA A 133 -10.75 -6.45 -14.17
CA ALA A 133 -11.51 -7.70 -14.28
C ALA A 133 -10.72 -8.93 -13.77
N ASP A 134 -9.39 -8.90 -13.92
CA ASP A 134 -8.48 -9.97 -13.51
C ASP A 134 -7.80 -9.67 -12.16
N THR A 135 -8.39 -8.72 -11.39
CA THR A 135 -7.71 -8.10 -10.25
C THR A 135 -7.62 -9.04 -9.05
N HIS A 136 -6.55 -9.79 -9.00
CA HIS A 136 -5.83 -9.98 -7.75
C HIS A 136 -4.93 -8.74 -7.60
N VAL A 137 -5.36 -7.75 -6.82
CA VAL A 137 -4.46 -6.66 -6.43
C VAL A 137 -3.40 -7.29 -5.56
N ALA A 138 -2.21 -7.43 -6.10
CA ALA A 138 -1.05 -7.83 -5.32
C ALA A 138 -0.87 -6.77 -4.22
N ILE A 139 -0.78 -7.24 -2.98
CA ILE A 139 -0.41 -6.35 -1.87
C ILE A 139 1.06 -6.01 -2.07
N ASP A 140 1.35 -4.74 -2.29
CA ASP A 140 2.72 -4.27 -2.35
C ASP A 140 3.20 -3.90 -0.95
N VAL A 141 4.41 -4.34 -0.62
CA VAL A 141 5.00 -4.12 0.70
C VAL A 141 6.22 -3.24 0.55
N PHE A 142 6.18 -2.06 1.14
CA PHE A 142 7.31 -1.13 1.10
C PHE A 142 7.52 -0.46 2.46
N GLN A 143 8.73 0.03 2.69
CA GLN A 143 9.04 0.78 3.89
C GLN A 143 9.10 2.28 3.58
N SER A 144 8.69 3.08 4.54
CA SER A 144 8.84 4.53 4.48
C SER A 144 9.57 5.05 5.70
N GLY A 145 10.47 6.01 5.48
CA GLY A 145 11.19 6.68 6.54
C GLY A 145 10.87 8.17 6.62
N VAL A 146 11.22 8.78 7.75
CA VAL A 146 11.04 10.21 7.96
C VAL A 146 12.40 10.90 7.95
N VAL A 147 12.56 11.90 7.10
CA VAL A 147 13.75 12.75 7.07
C VAL A 147 13.83 13.55 8.37
N THR A 148 14.89 13.35 9.14
CA THR A 148 15.10 14.01 10.42
C THR A 148 16.03 15.22 10.33
N SER A 149 16.96 15.19 9.37
CA SER A 149 17.83 16.34 9.09
C SER A 149 18.38 16.26 7.65
N LEU A 150 18.69 17.42 7.10
CA LEU A 150 19.32 17.57 5.79
C LEU A 150 20.43 18.62 5.93
N SER A 151 21.68 18.26 5.57
CA SER A 151 22.83 19.16 5.54
C SER A 151 23.83 18.70 4.49
N ASP A 152 24.36 19.63 3.69
CA ASP A 152 25.44 19.41 2.74
C ASP A 152 25.21 18.23 1.76
N GLY A 153 23.94 18.04 1.34
CA GLY A 153 23.56 16.94 0.46
C GLY A 153 23.45 15.57 1.18
N ILE A 154 23.62 15.54 2.50
CA ILE A 154 23.44 14.33 3.32
C ILE A 154 22.10 14.42 4.04
N CYS A 155 21.28 13.39 3.86
CA CYS A 155 19.98 13.24 4.49
C CYS A 155 20.04 12.19 5.60
N ARG A 156 19.57 12.53 6.81
CA ARG A 156 19.35 11.54 7.87
C ARG A 156 17.90 11.14 7.89
N ILE A 157 17.66 9.84 7.86
CA ILE A 157 16.32 9.26 7.84
C ILE A 157 16.16 8.39 9.07
N ARG A 158 14.99 8.42 9.69
CA ARG A 158 14.56 7.48 10.71
C ARG A 158 13.49 6.57 10.13
N GLY A 159 13.52 5.30 10.49
CA GLY A 159 12.80 4.22 9.84
C GLY A 159 13.67 3.55 8.79
N LEU A 160 13.10 2.70 7.96
CA LEU A 160 13.81 1.94 6.93
C LEU A 160 14.86 0.98 7.53
N ALA A 161 14.41 0.13 8.46
CA ALA A 161 15.31 -0.77 9.19
C ALA A 161 16.03 -1.78 8.30
N ASP A 162 15.42 -2.18 7.18
CA ASP A 162 15.95 -3.20 6.27
C ASP A 162 16.75 -2.63 5.09
N VAL A 163 16.93 -1.31 5.04
CA VAL A 163 17.64 -0.64 3.94
C VAL A 163 19.13 -0.97 3.96
N MET A 164 19.70 -1.31 2.79
CA MET A 164 21.10 -1.67 2.63
C MET A 164 21.93 -0.52 2.05
N ALA A 165 23.23 -0.51 2.37
CA ALA A 165 24.17 0.43 1.77
C ALA A 165 24.25 0.23 0.25
N GLY A 166 24.11 1.34 -0.50
CA GLY A 166 24.05 1.33 -1.96
C GLY A 166 22.63 1.24 -2.54
N GLU A 167 21.63 1.13 -1.71
CA GLU A 167 20.23 1.12 -2.13
C GLU A 167 19.74 2.52 -2.47
N LEU A 168 18.83 2.62 -3.46
CA LEU A 168 18.25 3.89 -3.90
C LEU A 168 16.93 4.14 -3.17
N LEU A 169 16.86 5.28 -2.51
CA LEU A 169 15.65 5.77 -1.87
C LEU A 169 14.97 6.82 -2.75
N ALA A 170 13.66 6.75 -2.86
CA ALA A 170 12.83 7.76 -3.50
C ALA A 170 12.33 8.76 -2.47
N PHE A 171 12.47 10.06 -2.76
CA PHE A 171 11.93 11.15 -1.98
C PHE A 171 10.84 11.85 -2.79
N ASP A 172 9.63 11.87 -2.27
CA ASP A 172 8.48 12.58 -2.86
C ASP A 172 8.29 12.32 -4.38
N GLY A 173 8.61 11.11 -4.83
CA GLY A 173 8.39 10.62 -6.19
C GLY A 173 9.38 11.09 -7.26
N THR A 174 10.15 12.14 -7.02
CA THR A 174 11.03 12.72 -8.07
C THR A 174 12.53 12.70 -7.71
N LEU A 175 12.87 12.88 -6.46
CA LEU A 175 14.26 12.87 -6.00
C LEU A 175 14.67 11.46 -5.60
N ARG A 176 15.91 11.10 -5.89
CA ARG A 176 16.51 9.83 -5.47
C ARG A 176 17.79 10.10 -4.71
N GLY A 177 18.03 9.35 -3.65
CA GLY A 177 19.25 9.35 -2.87
C GLY A 177 19.76 7.93 -2.71
N MET A 178 21.06 7.80 -2.45
CA MET A 178 21.72 6.52 -2.17
C MET A 178 22.06 6.43 -0.68
N VAL A 179 21.84 5.26 -0.11
CA VAL A 179 22.22 4.93 1.27
C VAL A 179 23.70 4.63 1.40
#